data_a72b8ed6924005d795ceccf0fe74d826
#
_entry.id   a72b8ed6924005d795ceccf0fe74d826
#
_cell.length_a   1.000
_cell.length_b   1.000
_cell.length_c   1.000
_cell.angle_alpha   90.00
_cell.angle_beta   90.00
_cell.angle_gamma   90.00
#
_symmetry.space_group_name_H-M   'P 1'
#
loop_
_entity.id
_entity.type
_entity.pdbx_description
1 polymer ?
#
loop_
_entity_poly.entity_id
_entity_poly.type
_entity_poly.pdbx_seq_one_letter_code
_entity_poly.pdbx_strand_id
1 'polypeptide(L)'
;MRICICGGGGLGHTCAGVLSNRKDTTVDLLTNRPKQWNHQFVVNIPDGKPLTGKIEIISDKAENVIPLADIVFLCLPAFLVEKVILEIKPYLKKDTIVGAVFGCTGFFLFAHQHLPSYTKLFALQRVPYISRVVEYGKEANLLGYRDKLILAVENLDEREAFRKQFEKLFGEETELADSFYEVTLSNSNPILHTGRLYTMWKDWDGKPFDRRILFYREWSLEASLLEIEMDKEFFALLKALNVSTKHIKTLLEHYEATDAAGMTQKLRSIEALSTIQAPMKKIEGGWIPDFSSRYYTEDFPYGLAIIHRLAHEKGVPSPSIDMVYDWGIKMLNRYSQ
;
A
#
# COMPACT_ATOMS: atom_id res chain seq x y z
N MET A 1 -8.27 25.15 5.53
CA MET A 1 -7.55 23.92 5.92
C MET A 1 -6.33 23.76 5.05
N ARG A 2 -5.18 23.53 5.64
CA ARG A 2 -3.90 23.38 4.92
C ARG A 2 -3.43 21.94 4.96
N ILE A 3 -3.21 21.36 3.81
CA ILE A 3 -2.84 19.95 3.64
C ILE A 3 -1.41 19.87 3.06
N CYS A 4 -0.53 19.14 3.74
CA CYS A 4 0.77 18.82 3.17
C CYS A 4 0.76 17.39 2.61
N ILE A 5 1.04 17.23 1.32
CA ILE A 5 1.22 15.94 0.68
C ILE A 5 2.71 15.59 0.69
N CYS A 6 3.06 14.46 1.29
CA CYS A 6 4.40 13.89 1.27
C CYS A 6 4.46 12.80 0.20
N GLY A 7 5.18 13.07 -0.88
CA GLY A 7 5.36 12.14 -1.99
C GLY A 7 4.85 12.65 -3.33
N GLY A 8 5.75 12.74 -4.31
CA GLY A 8 5.49 13.25 -5.66
C GLY A 8 5.20 12.16 -6.70
N GLY A 9 4.74 10.97 -6.31
CA GLY A 9 4.33 9.90 -7.23
C GLY A 9 2.94 10.11 -7.83
N GLY A 10 2.43 9.12 -8.57
CA GLY A 10 1.10 9.19 -9.19
C GLY A 10 -0.01 9.51 -8.19
N LEU A 11 -0.01 8.84 -7.04
CA LEU A 11 -0.99 9.09 -5.98
C LEU A 11 -0.87 10.52 -5.41
N GLY A 12 0.37 11.03 -5.21
CA GLY A 12 0.58 12.41 -4.78
C GLY A 12 0.05 13.44 -5.78
N HIS A 13 0.26 13.23 -7.09
CA HIS A 13 -0.30 14.10 -8.13
C HIS A 13 -1.83 14.13 -8.09
N THR A 14 -2.49 12.97 -8.10
CA THR A 14 -3.95 12.90 -8.12
C THR A 14 -4.57 13.43 -6.84
N CYS A 15 -4.02 13.12 -5.67
CA CYS A 15 -4.46 13.69 -4.41
C CYS A 15 -4.29 15.22 -4.39
N ALA A 16 -3.13 15.74 -4.81
CA ALA A 16 -2.91 17.19 -4.88
C ALA A 16 -3.88 17.88 -5.83
N GLY A 17 -4.12 17.29 -7.01
CA GLY A 17 -5.08 17.80 -7.97
C GLY A 17 -6.49 17.86 -7.43
N VAL A 18 -6.97 16.79 -6.84
CA VAL A 18 -8.34 16.73 -6.29
C VAL A 18 -8.48 17.65 -5.07
N LEU A 19 -7.57 17.58 -4.12
CA LEU A 19 -7.67 18.32 -2.86
C LEU A 19 -7.52 19.84 -3.06
N SER A 20 -6.66 20.28 -3.98
CA SER A 20 -6.50 21.72 -4.26
C SER A 20 -7.72 22.34 -4.99
N ASN A 21 -8.63 21.53 -5.51
CA ASN A 21 -9.90 21.98 -6.10
C ASN A 21 -11.07 21.95 -5.08
N ARG A 22 -10.80 21.58 -3.82
CA ARG A 22 -11.82 21.65 -2.76
C ARG A 22 -11.86 23.05 -2.16
N LYS A 23 -13.08 23.53 -1.87
CA LYS A 23 -13.30 24.83 -1.25
C LYS A 23 -12.54 24.93 0.08
N ASP A 24 -11.93 26.07 0.34
CA ASP A 24 -11.22 26.39 1.57
C ASP A 24 -10.05 25.43 1.90
N THR A 25 -9.46 24.84 0.86
CA THR A 25 -8.31 23.92 0.98
C THR A 25 -7.09 24.49 0.27
N THR A 26 -5.95 24.52 0.98
CA THR A 26 -4.62 24.85 0.43
C THR A 26 -3.74 23.61 0.48
N VAL A 27 -2.99 23.34 -0.58
CA VAL A 27 -2.13 22.15 -0.69
C VAL A 27 -0.68 22.56 -0.82
N ASP A 28 0.17 21.98 0.05
CA ASP A 28 1.62 22.02 -0.06
C ASP A 28 2.16 20.64 -0.42
N LEU A 29 3.38 20.59 -0.96
CA LEU A 29 4.03 19.35 -1.36
C LEU A 29 5.43 19.23 -0.76
N LEU A 30 5.68 18.12 -0.07
CA LEU A 30 7.00 17.65 0.32
C LEU A 30 7.46 16.56 -0.65
N THR A 31 8.53 16.83 -1.42
CA THR A 31 9.06 15.91 -2.43
C THR A 31 10.56 16.07 -2.59
N ASN A 32 11.27 14.99 -2.89
CA ASN A 32 12.71 15.01 -3.15
C ASN A 32 13.09 15.61 -4.52
N ARG A 33 12.11 16.01 -5.35
CA ARG A 33 12.32 16.60 -6.67
C ARG A 33 11.53 17.90 -6.86
N PRO A 34 11.65 18.90 -5.96
CA PRO A 34 10.81 20.10 -5.99
C PRO A 34 10.97 20.90 -7.29
N LYS A 35 12.17 20.93 -7.88
CA LYS A 35 12.45 21.67 -9.11
C LYS A 35 11.77 21.09 -10.37
N GLN A 36 11.25 19.87 -10.29
CA GLN A 36 10.53 19.23 -11.42
C GLN A 36 9.02 19.47 -11.35
N TRP A 37 8.54 20.13 -10.29
CA TRP A 37 7.13 20.40 -10.10
C TRP A 37 6.76 21.82 -10.47
N ASN A 38 5.65 21.96 -11.17
CA ASN A 38 4.99 23.24 -11.40
C ASN A 38 3.99 23.51 -10.27
N HIS A 39 3.82 24.77 -9.87
CA HIS A 39 2.76 25.19 -8.96
C HIS A 39 1.35 24.92 -9.51
N GLN A 40 1.21 24.87 -10.84
CA GLN A 40 0.00 24.45 -11.53
C GLN A 40 0.33 23.26 -12.42
N PHE A 41 -0.49 22.23 -12.36
CA PHE A 41 -0.34 20.98 -13.13
C PHE A 41 -1.69 20.41 -13.48
N VAL A 42 -1.73 19.46 -14.41
CA VAL A 42 -2.97 18.86 -14.94
C VAL A 42 -3.20 17.48 -14.35
N VAL A 43 -4.45 17.20 -13.95
CA VAL A 43 -4.91 15.85 -13.63
C VAL A 43 -6.08 15.51 -14.55
N ASN A 44 -5.82 14.61 -15.48
CA ASN A 44 -6.87 14.06 -16.34
C ASN A 44 -7.75 13.12 -15.52
N ILE A 45 -9.06 13.30 -15.59
CA ILE A 45 -10.05 12.46 -14.90
C ILE A 45 -10.86 11.65 -15.90
N PRO A 46 -11.42 10.47 -15.54
CA PRO A 46 -12.14 9.61 -16.47
C PRO A 46 -13.33 10.30 -17.14
N ASP A 47 -14.11 11.04 -16.34
CA ASP A 47 -15.35 11.65 -16.76
C ASP A 47 -15.31 13.16 -16.51
N GLY A 48 -15.08 13.94 -17.57
CA GLY A 48 -15.13 15.38 -17.46
C GLY A 48 -13.89 16.12 -17.97
N LYS A 49 -13.81 17.41 -17.62
CA LYS A 49 -12.65 18.24 -17.97
C LYS A 49 -11.52 17.98 -16.98
N PRO A 50 -10.25 17.98 -17.45
CA PRO A 50 -9.10 17.88 -16.57
C PRO A 50 -9.13 18.89 -15.42
N LEU A 51 -8.70 18.47 -14.24
CA LEU A 51 -8.51 19.36 -13.10
C LEU A 51 -7.19 20.11 -13.25
N THR A 52 -7.20 21.41 -12.91
CA THR A 52 -5.96 22.16 -12.69
C THR A 52 -5.59 22.05 -11.22
N GLY A 53 -4.59 21.23 -10.91
CA GLY A 53 -4.03 21.17 -9.56
C GLY A 53 -3.22 22.42 -9.24
N LYS A 54 -3.26 22.85 -7.97
CA LYS A 54 -2.54 24.02 -7.46
C LYS A 54 -1.80 23.65 -6.19
N ILE A 55 -0.50 23.97 -6.14
CA ILE A 55 0.32 23.78 -4.95
C ILE A 55 0.89 25.13 -4.53
N GLU A 56 0.73 25.46 -3.24
CA GLU A 56 1.18 26.74 -2.69
C GLU A 56 2.69 26.72 -2.44
N ILE A 57 3.18 25.73 -1.70
CA ILE A 57 4.61 25.56 -1.42
C ILE A 57 5.05 24.18 -1.89
N ILE A 58 6.15 24.14 -2.63
CA ILE A 58 6.82 22.91 -3.07
C ILE A 58 8.22 22.90 -2.45
N SER A 59 8.55 21.88 -1.66
CA SER A 59 9.80 21.81 -0.95
C SER A 59 10.34 20.39 -0.83
N ASP A 60 11.65 20.26 -0.72
CA ASP A 60 12.35 19.05 -0.26
C ASP A 60 12.73 19.09 1.22
N LYS A 61 12.35 20.18 1.92
CA LYS A 61 12.60 20.40 3.34
C LYS A 61 11.30 20.40 4.13
N ALA A 62 11.17 19.48 5.07
CA ALA A 62 9.99 19.36 5.93
C ALA A 62 9.70 20.63 6.72
N GLU A 63 10.73 21.36 7.17
CA GLU A 63 10.63 22.61 7.92
C GLU A 63 9.82 23.70 7.21
N ASN A 64 9.77 23.69 5.88
CA ASN A 64 9.09 24.70 5.10
C ASN A 64 7.57 24.46 4.95
N VAL A 65 7.09 23.24 5.13
CA VAL A 65 5.70 22.84 4.82
C VAL A 65 4.98 22.21 6.01
N ILE A 66 5.65 21.39 6.81
CA ILE A 66 5.00 20.64 7.91
C ILE A 66 4.48 21.56 9.03
N PRO A 67 5.19 22.62 9.48
CA PRO A 67 4.66 23.52 10.52
C PRO A 67 3.40 24.26 10.11
N LEU A 68 3.11 24.35 8.83
CA LEU A 68 1.93 25.03 8.30
C LEU A 68 0.71 24.11 8.20
N ALA A 69 0.94 22.80 8.12
CA ALA A 69 -0.09 21.81 7.83
C ALA A 69 -1.06 21.61 9.02
N ASP A 70 -2.35 21.51 8.70
CA ASP A 70 -3.38 20.96 9.58
C ASP A 70 -3.43 19.44 9.45
N ILE A 71 -3.23 18.94 8.22
CA ILE A 71 -3.23 17.50 7.90
C ILE A 71 -2.04 17.17 7.00
N VAL A 72 -1.33 16.10 7.32
CA VAL A 72 -0.23 15.53 6.51
C VAL A 72 -0.68 14.22 5.89
N PHE A 73 -0.59 14.11 4.56
CA PHE A 73 -0.92 12.91 3.78
C PHE A 73 0.36 12.24 3.27
N LEU A 74 0.65 11.03 3.73
CA LEU A 74 1.75 10.22 3.20
C LEU A 74 1.27 9.45 1.96
N CYS A 75 1.70 9.89 0.76
CA CYS A 75 1.45 9.25 -0.53
C CYS A 75 2.71 8.51 -1.00
N LEU A 76 3.19 7.56 -0.20
CA LEU A 76 4.51 6.96 -0.29
C LEU A 76 4.43 5.44 -0.47
N PRO A 77 5.43 4.82 -1.13
CA PRO A 77 5.66 3.38 -1.03
C PRO A 77 6.12 3.02 0.40
N ALA A 78 5.92 1.76 0.79
CA ALA A 78 6.13 1.30 2.17
C ALA A 78 7.54 1.61 2.71
N PHE A 79 8.58 1.39 1.91
CA PHE A 79 9.98 1.59 2.29
C PHE A 79 10.38 3.05 2.58
N LEU A 80 9.53 4.02 2.24
CA LEU A 80 9.77 5.43 2.55
C LEU A 80 8.95 5.94 3.74
N VAL A 81 7.95 5.20 4.20
CA VAL A 81 7.01 5.67 5.23
C VAL A 81 7.74 5.99 6.54
N GLU A 82 8.54 5.06 7.05
CA GLU A 82 9.29 5.26 8.30
C GLU A 82 10.27 6.43 8.20
N LYS A 83 11.03 6.49 7.10
CA LYS A 83 11.98 7.58 6.85
C LYS A 83 11.28 8.94 6.87
N VAL A 84 10.15 9.09 6.19
CA VAL A 84 9.44 10.36 6.12
C VAL A 84 8.78 10.70 7.46
N ILE A 85 8.27 9.71 8.22
CA ILE A 85 7.79 9.93 9.60
C ILE A 85 8.90 10.56 10.45
N LEU A 86 10.11 10.00 10.40
CA LEU A 86 11.26 10.54 11.14
C LEU A 86 11.66 11.95 10.68
N GLU A 87 11.58 12.22 9.39
CA GLU A 87 11.88 13.53 8.79
C GLU A 87 10.89 14.61 9.21
N ILE A 88 9.57 14.29 9.21
CA ILE A 88 8.53 15.28 9.54
C ILE A 88 8.31 15.47 11.04
N LYS A 89 8.64 14.45 11.86
CA LYS A 89 8.42 14.44 13.32
C LYS A 89 8.83 15.72 14.04
N PRO A 90 10.03 16.33 13.82
CA PRO A 90 10.47 17.52 14.54
C PRO A 90 9.59 18.77 14.28
N TYR A 91 8.82 18.77 13.21
CA TYR A 91 8.07 19.92 12.71
C TYR A 91 6.56 19.78 12.89
N LEU A 92 6.08 18.65 13.42
CA LEU A 92 4.66 18.42 13.68
C LEU A 92 4.17 19.28 14.84
N LYS A 93 3.04 19.96 14.65
CA LYS A 93 2.31 20.61 15.76
C LYS A 93 1.49 19.55 16.52
N LYS A 94 1.15 19.83 17.77
CA LYS A 94 0.35 18.94 18.62
C LYS A 94 -0.97 18.51 17.97
N ASP A 95 -1.59 19.43 17.23
CA ASP A 95 -2.90 19.19 16.61
C ASP A 95 -2.84 18.75 15.15
N THR A 96 -1.66 18.65 14.55
CA THR A 96 -1.51 18.15 13.20
C THR A 96 -1.95 16.69 13.11
N ILE A 97 -2.85 16.39 12.17
CA ILE A 97 -3.29 15.02 11.88
C ILE A 97 -2.34 14.43 10.83
N VAL A 98 -1.79 13.26 11.10
CA VAL A 98 -0.85 12.58 10.18
C VAL A 98 -1.47 11.29 9.68
N GLY A 99 -1.42 11.04 8.38
CA GLY A 99 -1.98 9.81 7.88
C GLY A 99 -1.40 9.32 6.57
N ALA A 100 -1.65 8.04 6.27
CA ALA A 100 -1.26 7.38 5.03
C ALA A 100 -2.47 7.19 4.12
N VAL A 101 -2.30 7.57 2.85
CA VAL A 101 -3.34 7.38 1.83
C VAL A 101 -3.41 5.92 1.35
N PHE A 102 -2.47 5.07 1.82
CA PHE A 102 -2.52 3.62 1.78
C PHE A 102 -1.90 3.06 3.06
N GLY A 103 -2.74 2.55 3.96
CA GLY A 103 -2.35 2.13 5.31
C GLY A 103 -1.67 0.77 5.42
N CYS A 104 -1.73 -0.06 4.37
CA CYS A 104 -1.09 -1.38 4.35
C CYS A 104 0.45 -1.33 4.23
N THR A 105 1.05 -0.18 4.44
CA THR A 105 2.52 0.03 4.41
C THR A 105 3.18 -0.11 5.78
N GLY A 106 2.44 -0.56 6.79
CA GLY A 106 2.91 -0.55 8.18
C GLY A 106 2.88 0.84 8.84
N PHE A 107 2.20 1.81 8.25
CA PHE A 107 2.16 3.20 8.71
C PHE A 107 1.86 3.34 10.20
N PHE A 108 0.79 2.71 10.72
CA PHE A 108 0.44 2.83 12.13
C PHE A 108 1.52 2.27 13.05
N LEU A 109 2.18 1.18 12.66
CA LEU A 109 3.23 0.55 13.46
C LEU A 109 4.46 1.47 13.54
N PHE A 110 4.86 2.09 12.44
CA PHE A 110 5.95 3.07 12.42
C PHE A 110 5.56 4.37 13.15
N ALA A 111 4.30 4.82 13.01
CA ALA A 111 3.81 5.98 13.74
C ALA A 111 3.83 5.75 15.26
N HIS A 112 3.37 4.59 15.74
CA HIS A 112 3.42 4.24 17.16
C HIS A 112 4.85 4.13 17.69
N GLN A 113 5.79 3.65 16.88
CA GLN A 113 7.19 3.54 17.27
C GLN A 113 7.89 4.89 17.38
N HIS A 114 7.55 5.84 16.51
CA HIS A 114 8.34 7.06 16.34
C HIS A 114 7.65 8.34 16.77
N LEU A 115 6.33 8.42 16.69
CA LEU A 115 5.57 9.63 17.06
C LEU A 115 5.09 9.57 18.52
N PRO A 116 4.80 10.72 19.14
CA PRO A 116 4.16 10.77 20.45
C PRO A 116 2.83 10.00 20.45
N SER A 117 2.52 9.30 21.55
CA SER A 117 1.31 8.46 21.67
C SER A 117 -0.01 9.21 21.51
N TYR A 118 0.00 10.54 21.66
CA TYR A 118 -1.16 11.41 21.47
C TYR A 118 -1.33 11.91 20.04
N THR A 119 -0.41 11.57 19.12
CA THR A 119 -0.49 12.04 17.73
C THR A 119 -1.77 11.54 17.08
N LYS A 120 -2.50 12.44 16.45
CA LYS A 120 -3.72 12.15 15.71
C LYS A 120 -3.37 11.45 14.41
N LEU A 121 -3.85 10.23 14.21
CA LEU A 121 -3.49 9.39 13.07
C LEU A 121 -4.70 8.97 12.25
N PHE A 122 -4.50 8.81 10.94
CA PHE A 122 -5.46 8.15 10.07
C PHE A 122 -4.79 7.35 8.96
N ALA A 123 -5.48 6.36 8.40
CA ALA A 123 -5.07 5.76 7.14
C ALA A 123 -6.25 5.16 6.38
N LEU A 124 -6.11 5.10 5.04
CA LEU A 124 -7.04 4.41 4.17
C LEU A 124 -6.64 2.95 3.95
N GLN A 125 -7.63 2.07 3.90
CA GLN A 125 -7.44 0.66 3.56
C GLN A 125 -6.89 0.47 2.14
N ARG A 126 -7.38 1.27 1.20
CA ARG A 126 -6.99 1.26 -0.22
C ARG A 126 -6.77 2.68 -0.71
N VAL A 127 -5.92 2.80 -1.73
CA VAL A 127 -5.75 4.08 -2.44
C VAL A 127 -7.10 4.57 -2.99
N PRO A 128 -7.43 5.86 -2.88
CA PRO A 128 -8.71 6.40 -3.36
C PRO A 128 -8.80 6.40 -4.90
N TYR A 129 -7.65 6.47 -5.56
CA TYR A 129 -7.55 6.64 -7.01
C TYR A 129 -6.57 5.66 -7.65
N ILE A 130 -6.90 5.18 -8.84
CA ILE A 130 -5.94 4.54 -9.74
C ILE A 130 -5.20 5.66 -10.46
N SER A 131 -3.91 5.80 -10.21
CA SER A 131 -3.12 6.96 -10.63
C SER A 131 -1.93 6.57 -11.50
N ARG A 132 -1.65 7.38 -12.54
CA ARG A 132 -0.45 7.24 -13.38
C ARG A 132 0.12 8.62 -13.69
N VAL A 133 1.42 8.80 -13.49
CA VAL A 133 2.13 10.01 -13.93
C VAL A 133 2.27 9.95 -15.46
N VAL A 134 1.94 11.03 -16.14
CA VAL A 134 2.21 11.25 -17.56
C VAL A 134 3.53 11.99 -17.70
N GLU A 135 3.62 13.18 -17.09
CA GLU A 135 4.85 13.95 -16.97
C GLU A 135 5.04 14.40 -15.52
N TYR A 136 6.16 14.02 -14.92
CA TYR A 136 6.40 14.26 -13.49
C TYR A 136 6.33 15.74 -13.14
N GLY A 137 5.53 16.07 -12.13
CA GLY A 137 5.30 17.43 -11.65
C GLY A 137 4.43 18.31 -12.56
N LYS A 138 3.91 17.79 -13.70
CA LYS A 138 3.16 18.57 -14.68
C LYS A 138 1.83 17.95 -15.06
N GLU A 139 1.77 16.60 -15.20
CA GLU A 139 0.58 15.92 -15.66
C GLU A 139 0.46 14.51 -15.09
N ALA A 140 -0.73 14.13 -14.68
CA ALA A 140 -1.06 12.78 -14.23
C ALA A 140 -2.47 12.38 -14.70
N ASN A 141 -2.71 11.07 -14.80
CA ASN A 141 -4.02 10.48 -15.05
C ASN A 141 -4.58 9.90 -13.75
N LEU A 142 -5.79 10.30 -13.39
CA LEU A 142 -6.68 9.62 -12.48
C LEU A 142 -7.55 8.69 -13.33
N LEU A 143 -7.27 7.38 -13.30
CA LEU A 143 -7.89 6.39 -14.19
C LEU A 143 -9.16 5.76 -13.62
N GLY A 144 -9.41 5.93 -12.33
CA GLY A 144 -10.61 5.40 -11.67
C GLY A 144 -10.66 5.78 -10.19
N TYR A 145 -11.87 5.79 -9.67
CA TYR A 145 -12.23 6.06 -8.29
C TYR A 145 -12.51 4.76 -7.54
N ARG A 146 -12.52 4.81 -6.22
CA ARG A 146 -13.12 3.79 -5.37
C ARG A 146 -14.55 4.17 -5.06
N ASP A 147 -15.46 3.19 -5.08
CA ASP A 147 -16.87 3.41 -4.72
C ASP A 147 -17.01 3.75 -3.24
N LYS A 148 -16.10 3.24 -2.41
CA LYS A 148 -16.10 3.41 -0.97
C LYS A 148 -14.69 3.41 -0.40
N LEU A 149 -14.44 4.31 0.56
CA LEU A 149 -13.20 4.39 1.33
C LEU A 149 -13.40 3.83 2.73
N ILE A 150 -12.49 2.98 3.20
CA ILE A 150 -12.44 2.52 4.58
C ILE A 150 -11.30 3.26 5.28
N LEU A 151 -11.64 3.96 6.36
CA LEU A 151 -10.79 4.89 7.07
C LEU A 151 -10.58 4.44 8.51
N ALA A 152 -9.34 4.14 8.90
CA ALA A 152 -8.99 4.00 10.30
C ALA A 152 -8.52 5.34 10.87
N VAL A 153 -8.88 5.63 12.11
CA VAL A 153 -8.46 6.83 12.84
C VAL A 153 -8.06 6.48 14.28
N GLU A 154 -7.05 7.16 14.80
CA GLU A 154 -6.61 7.07 16.19
C GLU A 154 -6.38 8.44 16.81
N ASN A 155 -6.63 8.56 18.11
CA ASN A 155 -6.45 9.79 18.91
C ASN A 155 -7.24 10.99 18.36
N LEU A 156 -8.37 10.74 17.69
CA LEU A 156 -9.32 11.75 17.24
C LEU A 156 -10.63 11.60 18.04
N ASP A 157 -10.96 12.59 18.85
CA ASP A 157 -12.19 12.59 19.66
C ASP A 157 -13.44 12.64 18.75
N GLU A 158 -13.39 13.48 17.71
CA GLU A 158 -14.49 13.68 16.76
C GLU A 158 -14.34 12.81 15.50
N ARG A 159 -14.27 11.48 15.67
CA ARG A 159 -14.06 10.50 14.58
C ARG A 159 -15.06 10.67 13.43
N GLU A 160 -16.35 10.82 13.75
CA GLU A 160 -17.41 10.97 12.75
C GLU A 160 -17.36 12.33 12.02
N ALA A 161 -16.97 13.39 12.70
CA ALA A 161 -16.77 14.69 12.07
C ALA A 161 -15.60 14.62 11.08
N PHE A 162 -14.49 13.96 11.47
CA PHE A 162 -13.36 13.75 10.58
C PHE A 162 -13.70 12.85 9.39
N ARG A 163 -14.46 11.77 9.59
CA ARG A 163 -14.97 10.91 8.52
C ARG A 163 -15.77 11.71 7.49
N LYS A 164 -16.73 12.54 7.95
CA LYS A 164 -17.53 13.41 7.06
C LYS A 164 -16.69 14.46 6.35
N GLN A 165 -15.66 14.99 7.01
CA GLN A 165 -14.70 15.91 6.39
C GLN A 165 -13.90 15.20 5.32
N PHE A 166 -13.43 13.97 5.58
CA PHE A 166 -12.69 13.13 4.66
C PHE A 166 -13.51 12.78 3.42
N GLU A 167 -14.77 12.40 3.61
CA GLU A 167 -15.75 12.15 2.55
C GLU A 167 -15.92 13.37 1.63
N LYS A 168 -16.03 14.58 2.19
CA LYS A 168 -16.08 15.83 1.41
C LYS A 168 -14.79 16.10 0.64
N LEU A 169 -13.62 15.77 1.21
CA LEU A 169 -12.32 15.98 0.58
C LEU A 169 -12.14 15.08 -0.65
N PHE A 170 -12.47 13.80 -0.52
CA PHE A 170 -12.26 12.84 -1.59
C PHE A 170 -13.46 12.73 -2.54
N GLY A 171 -14.68 13.00 -2.05
CA GLY A 171 -15.90 12.91 -2.83
C GLY A 171 -16.51 11.52 -2.85
N GLU A 172 -15.98 10.58 -2.06
CA GLU A 172 -16.36 9.18 -2.02
C GLU A 172 -16.97 8.82 -0.66
N GLU A 173 -17.98 7.95 -0.64
CA GLU A 173 -18.52 7.41 0.61
C GLU A 173 -17.40 6.88 1.49
N THR A 174 -17.36 7.28 2.75
CA THR A 174 -16.31 6.89 3.68
C THR A 174 -16.90 6.22 4.91
N GLU A 175 -16.38 5.03 5.26
CA GLU A 175 -16.73 4.26 6.44
C GLU A 175 -15.55 4.17 7.40
N LEU A 176 -15.82 4.25 8.71
CA LEU A 176 -14.79 4.03 9.72
C LEU A 176 -14.51 2.55 9.91
N ALA A 177 -13.23 2.19 9.92
CA ALA A 177 -12.78 0.89 10.41
C ALA A 177 -12.87 0.83 11.93
N ASP A 178 -13.08 -0.37 12.49
CA ASP A 178 -13.12 -0.59 13.93
C ASP A 178 -11.76 -0.42 14.59
N SER A 179 -10.69 -0.76 13.87
CA SER A 179 -9.30 -0.60 14.33
C SER A 179 -8.34 -0.31 13.19
N PHE A 180 -7.14 0.19 13.53
CA PHE A 180 -6.08 0.38 12.53
C PHE A 180 -5.57 -0.96 11.95
N TYR A 181 -5.67 -2.05 12.67
CA TYR A 181 -5.30 -3.37 12.18
C TYR A 181 -6.14 -3.79 10.98
N GLU A 182 -7.43 -3.46 10.97
CA GLU A 182 -8.34 -3.74 9.86
C GLU A 182 -7.87 -3.08 8.55
N VAL A 183 -7.25 -1.91 8.64
CA VAL A 183 -6.65 -1.22 7.51
C VAL A 183 -5.25 -1.76 7.19
N THR A 184 -4.41 -1.92 8.20
CA THR A 184 -3.01 -2.35 8.03
C THR A 184 -2.90 -3.77 7.45
N LEU A 185 -3.79 -4.68 7.88
CA LEU A 185 -3.74 -6.10 7.54
C LEU A 185 -4.69 -6.51 6.39
N SER A 186 -5.36 -5.57 5.74
CA SER A 186 -6.37 -5.87 4.71
C SER A 186 -5.81 -6.19 3.32
N ASN A 187 -4.50 -6.07 3.10
CA ASN A 187 -3.88 -6.37 1.83
C ASN A 187 -3.58 -7.88 1.72
N SER A 188 -4.16 -8.55 0.74
CA SER A 188 -3.91 -9.97 0.49
C SER A 188 -2.57 -10.26 -0.21
N ASN A 189 -1.93 -9.25 -0.82
CA ASN A 189 -0.69 -9.44 -1.56
C ASN A 189 0.44 -10.08 -0.75
N PRO A 190 0.64 -9.75 0.54
CA PRO A 190 1.65 -10.39 1.37
C PRO A 190 1.53 -11.91 1.46
N ILE A 191 0.32 -12.45 1.42
CA ILE A 191 0.10 -13.91 1.41
C ILE A 191 0.13 -14.42 -0.03
N LEU A 192 -0.68 -13.84 -0.90
CA LEU A 192 -0.86 -14.27 -2.28
C LEU A 192 0.45 -14.25 -3.10
N HIS A 193 1.14 -13.11 -3.08
CA HIS A 193 2.35 -12.97 -3.89
C HIS A 193 3.52 -13.77 -3.33
N THR A 194 3.70 -13.74 -2.00
CA THR A 194 4.85 -14.41 -1.39
C THR A 194 4.74 -15.92 -1.43
N GLY A 195 3.53 -16.47 -1.21
CA GLY A 195 3.24 -17.90 -1.39
C GLY A 195 3.47 -18.35 -2.84
N ARG A 196 3.00 -17.54 -3.80
CA ARG A 196 3.25 -17.82 -5.22
C ARG A 196 4.72 -17.80 -5.58
N LEU A 197 5.48 -16.79 -5.14
CA LEU A 197 6.91 -16.68 -5.40
C LEU A 197 7.70 -17.82 -4.78
N TYR A 198 7.34 -18.23 -3.56
CA TYR A 198 7.94 -19.39 -2.90
C TYR A 198 7.76 -20.65 -3.75
N THR A 199 6.53 -20.98 -4.16
CA THR A 199 6.27 -22.19 -4.95
C THR A 199 6.89 -22.14 -6.34
N MET A 200 7.12 -20.97 -6.91
CA MET A 200 7.82 -20.82 -8.19
C MET A 200 9.33 -21.03 -8.09
N TRP A 201 9.95 -20.58 -6.99
CA TRP A 201 11.40 -20.44 -6.95
C TRP A 201 12.10 -21.20 -5.80
N LYS A 202 11.38 -21.86 -4.90
CA LYS A 202 12.00 -22.58 -3.76
C LYS A 202 13.05 -23.62 -4.21
N ASP A 203 12.83 -24.27 -5.34
CA ASP A 203 13.70 -25.29 -5.90
C ASP A 203 14.52 -24.80 -7.12
N TRP A 204 14.60 -23.47 -7.33
CA TRP A 204 15.35 -22.94 -8.44
C TRP A 204 16.86 -23.20 -8.28
N ASP A 205 17.44 -23.87 -9.29
CA ASP A 205 18.84 -24.35 -9.30
C ASP A 205 19.87 -23.32 -9.82
N GLY A 206 19.43 -22.08 -10.09
CA GLY A 206 20.27 -21.01 -10.63
C GLY A 206 20.33 -20.95 -12.16
N LYS A 207 19.73 -21.91 -12.88
CA LYS A 207 19.71 -21.90 -14.34
C LYS A 207 18.66 -20.92 -14.88
N PRO A 208 18.93 -20.30 -16.04
CA PRO A 208 17.96 -19.44 -16.70
C PRO A 208 16.80 -20.26 -17.30
N PHE A 209 15.63 -19.63 -17.32
CA PHE A 209 14.45 -20.10 -18.02
C PHE A 209 14.46 -19.61 -19.47
N ASP A 210 13.95 -20.39 -20.40
CA ASP A 210 13.91 -20.01 -21.82
C ASP A 210 12.96 -18.84 -22.10
N ARG A 211 11.95 -18.63 -21.24
CA ARG A 211 10.94 -17.57 -21.36
C ARG A 211 10.55 -16.97 -20.00
N ARG A 212 9.90 -15.82 -20.06
CA ARG A 212 9.21 -15.29 -18.88
C ARG A 212 7.94 -16.09 -18.59
N ILE A 213 7.71 -16.34 -17.31
CA ILE A 213 6.53 -17.02 -16.80
C ILE A 213 5.41 -16.00 -16.60
N LEU A 214 4.17 -16.34 -16.94
CA LEU A 214 3.00 -15.51 -16.63
C LEU A 214 2.56 -15.77 -15.19
N PHE A 215 2.60 -14.71 -14.36
CA PHE A 215 2.46 -14.84 -12.91
C PHE A 215 1.12 -15.46 -12.50
N TYR A 216 0.01 -14.99 -13.06
CA TYR A 216 -1.34 -15.47 -12.76
C TYR A 216 -1.82 -16.57 -13.72
N ARG A 217 -1.54 -16.43 -15.01
CA ARG A 217 -2.01 -17.40 -16.02
C ARG A 217 -1.45 -18.80 -15.82
N GLU A 218 -0.23 -18.88 -15.27
CA GLU A 218 0.44 -20.17 -14.98
C GLU A 218 0.41 -20.50 -13.47
N TRP A 219 -0.64 -20.07 -12.76
CA TRP A 219 -0.81 -20.34 -11.33
C TRP A 219 -0.84 -21.84 -11.06
N SER A 220 -0.19 -22.31 -10.00
CA SER A 220 -0.13 -23.72 -9.66
C SER A 220 -1.12 -24.09 -8.55
N LEU A 221 -1.58 -25.34 -8.55
CA LEU A 221 -2.39 -25.88 -7.46
C LEU A 221 -1.62 -25.85 -6.13
N GLU A 222 -0.30 -26.10 -6.18
CA GLU A 222 0.57 -26.04 -5.02
C GLU A 222 0.57 -24.63 -4.39
N ALA A 223 0.60 -23.57 -5.20
CA ALA A 223 0.50 -22.20 -4.70
C ALA A 223 -0.83 -21.98 -3.96
N SER A 224 -1.95 -22.35 -4.56
CA SER A 224 -3.27 -22.20 -3.92
C SER A 224 -3.39 -23.00 -2.62
N LEU A 225 -2.85 -24.22 -2.55
CA LEU A 225 -2.84 -25.03 -1.33
C LEU A 225 -2.04 -24.34 -0.21
N LEU A 226 -0.82 -23.89 -0.52
CA LEU A 226 0.03 -23.21 0.46
C LEU A 226 -0.62 -21.89 0.96
N GLU A 227 -1.15 -21.09 0.03
CA GLU A 227 -1.73 -19.79 0.35
C GLU A 227 -3.01 -19.92 1.16
N ILE A 228 -3.82 -20.96 0.96
CA ILE A 228 -4.99 -21.24 1.81
C ILE A 228 -4.55 -21.59 3.25
N GLU A 229 -3.44 -22.32 3.43
CA GLU A 229 -2.92 -22.58 4.77
C GLU A 229 -2.37 -21.29 5.40
N MET A 230 -1.59 -20.47 4.67
CA MET A 230 -1.14 -19.17 5.14
C MET A 230 -2.32 -18.23 5.49
N ASP A 231 -3.40 -18.27 4.72
CA ASP A 231 -4.61 -17.49 4.96
C ASP A 231 -5.34 -17.93 6.24
N LYS A 232 -5.41 -19.23 6.52
CA LYS A 232 -5.95 -19.77 7.78
C LYS A 232 -5.13 -19.30 9.00
N GLU A 233 -3.79 -19.36 8.90
CA GLU A 233 -2.88 -18.87 9.94
C GLU A 233 -3.06 -17.36 10.14
N PHE A 234 -3.21 -16.60 9.07
CA PHE A 234 -3.50 -15.16 9.11
C PHE A 234 -4.84 -14.84 9.77
N PHE A 235 -5.91 -15.59 9.45
CA PHE A 235 -7.21 -15.39 10.12
C PHE A 235 -7.19 -15.80 11.61
N ALA A 236 -6.36 -16.79 11.98
CA ALA A 236 -6.10 -17.09 13.39
C ALA A 236 -5.42 -15.91 14.10
N LEU A 237 -4.48 -15.23 13.44
CA LEU A 237 -3.87 -14.00 13.94
C LEU A 237 -4.89 -12.87 14.09
N LEU A 238 -5.75 -12.61 13.10
CA LEU A 238 -6.81 -11.58 13.19
C LEU A 238 -7.71 -11.82 14.39
N LYS A 239 -8.07 -13.09 14.64
CA LYS A 239 -8.85 -13.48 15.82
C LYS A 239 -8.09 -13.21 17.13
N ALA A 240 -6.81 -13.55 17.21
CA ALA A 240 -5.98 -13.30 18.39
C ALA A 240 -5.75 -11.79 18.66
N LEU A 241 -5.76 -10.97 17.62
CA LEU A 241 -5.71 -9.51 17.70
C LEU A 241 -7.09 -8.87 17.97
N ASN A 242 -8.17 -9.66 18.00
CA ASN A 242 -9.56 -9.17 18.09
C ASN A 242 -9.90 -8.15 16.98
N VAL A 243 -9.45 -8.42 15.76
CA VAL A 243 -9.70 -7.55 14.58
C VAL A 243 -11.01 -7.94 13.93
N SER A 244 -11.82 -6.94 13.61
CA SER A 244 -13.01 -7.12 12.77
C SER A 244 -12.60 -7.59 11.37
N THR A 245 -13.26 -8.62 10.88
CA THR A 245 -13.06 -9.13 9.50
C THR A 245 -14.08 -8.58 8.50
N LYS A 246 -14.88 -7.58 8.92
CA LYS A 246 -15.92 -6.98 8.08
C LYS A 246 -15.40 -6.50 6.71
N HIS A 247 -14.18 -5.99 6.66
CA HIS A 247 -13.54 -5.48 5.44
C HIS A 247 -12.33 -6.32 5.00
N ILE A 248 -12.16 -7.52 5.59
CA ILE A 248 -11.08 -8.46 5.24
C ILE A 248 -11.70 -9.78 4.85
N LYS A 249 -11.54 -10.16 3.58
CA LYS A 249 -12.02 -11.43 3.03
C LYS A 249 -10.92 -12.47 3.05
N THR A 250 -11.26 -13.73 3.28
CA THR A 250 -10.37 -14.85 3.00
C THR A 250 -10.00 -14.89 1.52
N LEU A 251 -8.91 -15.55 1.15
CA LEU A 251 -8.55 -15.73 -0.26
C LEU A 251 -9.63 -16.46 -1.03
N LEU A 252 -10.24 -17.48 -0.43
CA LEU A 252 -11.35 -18.22 -1.07
C LEU A 252 -12.56 -17.31 -1.33
N GLU A 253 -12.98 -16.49 -0.37
CA GLU A 253 -14.05 -15.52 -0.56
C GLU A 253 -13.68 -14.45 -1.59
N HIS A 254 -12.43 -13.99 -1.60
CA HIS A 254 -11.96 -12.95 -2.52
C HIS A 254 -11.99 -13.42 -3.97
N TYR A 255 -11.62 -14.69 -4.21
CA TYR A 255 -11.60 -15.29 -5.53
C TYR A 255 -12.86 -16.10 -5.86
N GLU A 256 -13.91 -16.03 -5.02
CA GLU A 256 -15.19 -16.72 -5.23
C GLU A 256 -15.00 -18.23 -5.47
N ALA A 257 -14.11 -18.85 -4.70
CA ALA A 257 -13.74 -20.25 -4.78
C ALA A 257 -14.08 -20.99 -3.48
N THR A 258 -14.29 -22.30 -3.58
CA THR A 258 -14.59 -23.17 -2.43
C THR A 258 -13.40 -24.02 -1.99
N ASP A 259 -12.41 -24.15 -2.86
CA ASP A 259 -11.21 -24.95 -2.64
C ASP A 259 -10.01 -24.45 -3.46
N ALA A 260 -8.87 -25.11 -3.29
CA ALA A 260 -7.61 -24.77 -3.98
C ALA A 260 -7.69 -24.93 -5.50
N ALA A 261 -8.45 -25.92 -6.00
CA ALA A 261 -8.60 -26.15 -7.44
C ALA A 261 -9.44 -25.02 -8.06
N GLY A 262 -10.54 -24.64 -7.43
CA GLY A 262 -11.39 -23.51 -7.83
C GLY A 262 -10.63 -22.19 -7.79
N MET A 263 -9.85 -21.91 -6.74
CA MET A 263 -9.01 -20.72 -6.64
C MET A 263 -7.95 -20.68 -7.76
N THR A 264 -7.29 -21.81 -8.03
CA THR A 264 -6.32 -21.93 -9.13
C THR A 264 -6.96 -21.60 -10.48
N GLN A 265 -8.14 -22.17 -10.76
CA GLN A 265 -8.87 -21.94 -12.00
C GLN A 265 -9.30 -20.47 -12.13
N LYS A 266 -9.83 -19.88 -11.05
CA LYS A 266 -10.25 -18.47 -11.01
C LYS A 266 -9.07 -17.56 -11.33
N LEU A 267 -7.95 -17.70 -10.62
CA LEU A 267 -6.75 -16.87 -10.83
C LEU A 267 -6.24 -16.93 -12.28
N ARG A 268 -6.22 -18.12 -12.88
CA ARG A 268 -5.83 -18.32 -14.29
C ARG A 268 -6.79 -17.67 -15.28
N SER A 269 -8.06 -17.51 -14.92
CA SER A 269 -9.13 -17.01 -15.80
C SER A 269 -9.30 -15.50 -15.79
N ILE A 270 -8.68 -14.76 -14.85
CA ILE A 270 -8.83 -13.32 -14.75
C ILE A 270 -8.10 -12.63 -15.90
N GLU A 271 -8.88 -12.15 -16.88
CA GLU A 271 -8.34 -11.56 -18.11
C GLU A 271 -7.43 -10.35 -17.82
N ALA A 272 -7.82 -9.48 -16.89
CA ALA A 272 -7.04 -8.31 -16.50
C ALA A 272 -5.65 -8.64 -15.93
N LEU A 273 -5.43 -9.87 -15.46
CA LEU A 273 -4.17 -10.37 -14.91
C LEU A 273 -3.41 -11.30 -15.85
N SER A 274 -4.02 -11.67 -16.99
CA SER A 274 -3.54 -12.74 -17.89
C SER A 274 -2.15 -12.45 -18.49
N THR A 275 -1.80 -11.19 -18.70
CA THR A 275 -0.53 -10.74 -19.30
C THR A 275 0.56 -10.37 -18.28
N ILE A 276 0.22 -10.40 -16.98
CA ILE A 276 1.19 -10.03 -15.93
C ILE A 276 2.27 -11.08 -15.84
N GLN A 277 3.50 -10.65 -16.05
CA GLN A 277 4.68 -11.50 -16.01
C GLN A 277 5.22 -11.63 -14.59
N ALA A 278 5.76 -12.79 -14.25
CA ALA A 278 6.49 -13.01 -13.02
C ALA A 278 7.71 -12.05 -12.93
N PRO A 279 8.14 -11.70 -11.71
CA PRO A 279 9.30 -10.85 -11.52
C PRO A 279 10.58 -11.57 -11.95
N MET A 280 10.95 -11.37 -13.21
CA MET A 280 12.13 -11.98 -13.84
C MET A 280 12.92 -10.93 -14.60
N LYS A 281 14.24 -11.05 -14.57
CA LYS A 281 15.16 -10.22 -15.37
C LYS A 281 15.84 -11.03 -16.44
N LYS A 282 16.10 -10.40 -17.60
CA LYS A 282 16.79 -11.03 -18.73
C LYS A 282 18.29 -11.05 -18.49
N ILE A 283 18.91 -12.18 -18.79
CA ILE A 283 20.37 -12.35 -18.80
C ILE A 283 20.78 -13.04 -20.12
N GLU A 284 22.06 -13.21 -20.34
CA GLU A 284 22.54 -14.08 -21.40
C GLU A 284 22.09 -15.53 -21.13
N GLY A 285 21.47 -16.18 -22.12
CA GLY A 285 20.94 -17.52 -22.00
C GLY A 285 19.50 -17.61 -21.49
N GLY A 286 18.79 -16.49 -21.19
CA GLY A 286 17.37 -16.56 -20.82
C GLY A 286 16.93 -15.60 -19.74
N TRP A 287 16.08 -16.06 -18.82
CA TRP A 287 15.45 -15.27 -17.77
C TRP A 287 15.69 -15.92 -16.40
N ILE A 288 15.97 -15.10 -15.40
CA ILE A 288 16.11 -15.55 -14.01
C ILE A 288 15.16 -14.75 -13.09
N PRO A 289 14.81 -15.26 -11.88
CA PRO A 289 14.07 -14.51 -10.90
C PRO A 289 14.73 -13.15 -10.61
N ASP A 290 13.90 -12.11 -10.51
CA ASP A 290 14.34 -10.76 -10.13
C ASP A 290 13.98 -10.47 -8.67
N PHE A 291 14.89 -10.82 -7.77
CA PHE A 291 14.74 -10.60 -6.33
C PHE A 291 14.80 -9.12 -5.92
N SER A 292 15.15 -8.21 -6.85
CA SER A 292 15.10 -6.76 -6.62
C SER A 292 13.74 -6.14 -6.95
N SER A 293 12.81 -6.91 -7.49
CA SER A 293 11.47 -6.44 -7.83
C SER A 293 10.66 -6.07 -6.59
N ARG A 294 9.64 -5.23 -6.76
CA ARG A 294 8.74 -4.82 -5.69
C ARG A 294 7.98 -5.98 -5.02
N TYR A 295 7.76 -7.07 -5.71
CA TYR A 295 7.22 -8.32 -5.13
C TYR A 295 8.06 -8.83 -3.97
N TYR A 296 9.40 -8.65 -4.03
CA TYR A 296 10.31 -9.03 -2.96
C TYR A 296 10.56 -7.87 -1.99
N THR A 297 10.83 -6.68 -2.51
CA THR A 297 11.29 -5.55 -1.69
C THR A 297 10.16 -4.82 -0.95
N GLU A 298 8.90 -5.10 -1.27
CA GLU A 298 7.73 -4.57 -0.57
C GLU A 298 6.92 -5.66 0.13
N ASP A 299 6.50 -6.73 -0.57
CA ASP A 299 5.55 -7.70 0.01
C ASP A 299 6.16 -8.54 1.13
N PHE A 300 7.47 -8.84 1.09
CA PHE A 300 8.14 -9.52 2.20
C PHE A 300 8.41 -8.59 3.39
N PRO A 301 9.21 -7.50 3.30
CA PRO A 301 9.61 -6.72 4.48
C PRO A 301 8.50 -5.83 5.04
N TYR A 302 7.57 -5.34 4.22
CA TYR A 302 6.50 -4.41 4.63
C TYR A 302 5.12 -5.03 4.59
N GLY A 303 5.00 -6.32 4.27
CA GLY A 303 3.77 -7.09 4.25
C GLY A 303 3.88 -8.33 5.12
N LEU A 304 4.48 -9.42 4.60
CA LEU A 304 4.57 -10.71 5.29
C LEU A 304 5.33 -10.62 6.63
N ALA A 305 6.40 -9.80 6.71
CA ALA A 305 7.14 -9.57 7.95
C ALA A 305 6.28 -8.98 9.07
N ILE A 306 5.30 -8.13 8.74
CA ILE A 306 4.38 -7.57 9.72
C ILE A 306 3.48 -8.69 10.26
N ILE A 307 2.90 -9.51 9.38
CA ILE A 307 2.03 -10.64 9.75
C ILE A 307 2.81 -11.64 10.60
N HIS A 308 4.00 -12.06 10.14
CA HIS A 308 4.91 -12.97 10.83
C HIS A 308 5.24 -12.46 12.24
N ARG A 309 5.69 -11.20 12.37
CA ARG A 309 6.02 -10.61 13.68
C ARG A 309 4.82 -10.59 14.61
N LEU A 310 3.66 -10.14 14.16
CA LEU A 310 2.44 -10.07 14.98
C LEU A 310 1.96 -11.47 15.41
N ALA A 311 2.10 -12.49 14.55
CA ALA A 311 1.77 -13.87 14.89
C ALA A 311 2.65 -14.37 16.03
N HIS A 312 3.97 -14.16 15.96
CA HIS A 312 4.92 -14.50 17.01
C HIS A 312 4.66 -13.72 18.32
N GLU A 313 4.42 -12.42 18.25
CA GLU A 313 4.08 -11.57 19.41
C GLU A 313 2.81 -12.04 20.13
N LYS A 314 1.84 -12.60 19.38
CA LYS A 314 0.57 -13.14 19.92
C LYS A 314 0.61 -14.64 20.23
N GLY A 315 1.73 -15.32 19.97
CA GLY A 315 1.86 -16.76 20.17
C GLY A 315 0.93 -17.58 19.27
N VAL A 316 0.61 -17.07 18.09
CA VAL A 316 -0.22 -17.77 17.08
C VAL A 316 0.70 -18.64 16.22
N PRO A 317 0.48 -19.97 16.16
CA PRO A 317 1.24 -20.84 15.28
C PRO A 317 1.07 -20.44 13.81
N SER A 318 2.18 -20.25 13.09
CA SER A 318 2.19 -19.78 11.70
C SER A 318 3.26 -20.48 10.84
N PRO A 319 3.31 -21.85 10.85
CA PRO A 319 4.40 -22.59 10.20
C PRO A 319 4.52 -22.34 8.70
N SER A 320 3.41 -22.14 7.99
CA SER A 320 3.42 -21.85 6.56
C SER A 320 3.91 -20.43 6.27
N ILE A 321 3.48 -19.46 7.06
CA ILE A 321 3.94 -18.06 6.99
C ILE A 321 5.43 -18.00 7.32
N ASP A 322 5.88 -18.68 8.39
CA ASP A 322 7.27 -18.71 8.82
C ASP A 322 8.17 -19.29 7.72
N MET A 323 7.79 -20.42 7.13
CA MET A 323 8.52 -21.07 6.05
C MET A 323 8.69 -20.15 4.83
N VAL A 324 7.63 -19.49 4.40
CA VAL A 324 7.67 -18.58 3.23
C VAL A 324 8.47 -17.31 3.56
N TYR A 325 8.30 -16.77 4.78
CA TYR A 325 9.02 -15.60 5.24
C TYR A 325 10.53 -15.84 5.29
N ASP A 326 10.97 -16.91 5.94
CA ASP A 326 12.39 -17.25 6.10
C ASP A 326 13.06 -17.46 4.73
N TRP A 327 12.38 -18.15 3.81
CA TRP A 327 12.86 -18.29 2.45
C TRP A 327 13.00 -16.94 1.74
N GLY A 328 11.98 -16.09 1.81
CA GLY A 328 11.98 -14.79 1.12
C GLY A 328 13.07 -13.85 1.63
N ILE A 329 13.25 -13.76 2.95
CA ILE A 329 14.34 -12.97 3.55
C ILE A 329 15.71 -13.52 3.17
N LYS A 330 15.88 -14.84 3.12
CA LYS A 330 17.11 -15.47 2.63
C LYS A 330 17.41 -15.09 1.18
N MET A 331 16.39 -15.06 0.31
CA MET A 331 16.56 -14.66 -1.09
C MET A 331 16.91 -13.17 -1.22
N LEU A 332 16.22 -12.30 -0.48
CA LEU A 332 16.54 -10.88 -0.41
C LEU A 332 17.99 -10.65 0.02
N ASN A 333 18.42 -11.25 1.11
CA ASN A 333 19.79 -11.09 1.63
C ASN A 333 20.86 -11.60 0.66
N ARG A 334 20.55 -12.64 -0.12
CA ARG A 334 21.49 -13.26 -1.06
C ARG A 334 21.62 -12.50 -2.37
N TYR A 335 20.55 -11.85 -2.86
CA TYR A 335 20.48 -11.32 -4.21
C TYR A 335 20.17 -9.81 -4.30
N SER A 336 20.00 -9.10 -3.16
CA SER A 336 19.80 -7.64 -3.13
C SER A 336 21.08 -6.82 -3.03
N GLN A 337 22.24 -7.46 -3.31
CA GLN A 337 23.54 -6.78 -3.40
C GLN A 337 23.81 -6.27 -4.81
#